data_e24b2929a0f9db8775dfc3aff6fa2c23
#
_entry.id   e24b2929a0f9db8775dfc3aff6fa2c23
#
_cell.length_a   1.000
_cell.length_b   1.000
_cell.length_c   1.000
_cell.angle_alpha   90.00
_cell.angle_beta   90.00
_cell.angle_gamma   90.00
#
_symmetry.space_group_name_H-M   'P 1'
#
loop_
_entity.id
_entity.type
_entity.pdbx_description
1 polymer ?
#
loop_
_entity_poly.entity_id
_entity_poly.type
_entity_poly.pdbx_seq_one_letter_code
_entity_poly.pdbx_strand_id
1 'polypeptide(L)'
;MMLEPLVSGQDIPVPLLGELTALYASNRAYQRLSGDFPDPDDIRPGQVADALAGELAVPGAEVLVARVEDGRLVGIAITLAHHPDPADPDPWIGLLMVDAAEHGKGHGRTLAELLENRFRAEGRAAVRLAVLDGDPGALAFWTSLGYRVIAHRPDRALGRPCAVLRKVLHRTPRRAARIAVVDPEGAVLLLRYDNTEVGVHWALPGGGLEPGETPREGALRELAEETGWGDLEPGPLLCTWEHDFTHTGVPVRQHEHVYVTRGPRRDPAGPEVAAAHATDLILEWRWWSRRELAEEREPVWPPDLARLLDEWEA
;
A
#
# COMPACT_ATOMS: atom_id res chain seq x y z
N MET A 1 13.98 13.86 -16.99
CA MET A 1 14.63 14.07 -15.68
C MET A 1 15.64 12.97 -15.44
N MET A 2 16.83 13.30 -14.97
CA MET A 2 17.88 12.36 -14.59
C MET A 2 18.19 12.48 -13.10
N LEU A 3 18.55 11.36 -12.47
CA LEU A 3 18.99 11.30 -11.08
C LEU A 3 20.48 11.00 -11.03
N GLU A 4 21.22 11.86 -10.33
CA GLU A 4 22.67 11.73 -10.15
C GLU A 4 22.98 11.58 -8.67
N PRO A 5 23.67 10.51 -8.24
CA PRO A 5 24.00 10.34 -6.84
C PRO A 5 25.18 11.26 -6.43
N LEU A 6 25.08 11.83 -5.24
CA LEU A 6 26.24 12.41 -4.56
C LEU A 6 27.09 11.28 -3.95
N VAL A 7 28.39 11.38 -4.10
CA VAL A 7 29.31 10.34 -3.64
C VAL A 7 29.79 10.65 -2.22
N SER A 8 29.61 9.71 -1.31
CA SER A 8 30.11 9.81 0.06
C SER A 8 31.63 9.99 0.08
N GLY A 9 32.13 10.87 0.95
CA GLY A 9 33.57 11.13 1.10
C GLY A 9 34.20 12.01 0.01
N GLN A 10 33.41 12.55 -0.92
CA GLN A 10 33.85 13.56 -1.87
C GLN A 10 33.27 14.94 -1.52
N ASP A 11 34.07 15.98 -1.69
CA ASP A 11 33.59 17.35 -1.54
C ASP A 11 32.56 17.65 -2.64
N ILE A 12 31.44 18.27 -2.26
CA ILE A 12 30.43 18.73 -3.20
C ILE A 12 31.04 19.88 -4.01
N PRO A 13 31.07 19.80 -5.36
CA PRO A 13 31.62 20.88 -6.17
C PRO A 13 30.95 22.22 -5.87
N VAL A 14 31.72 23.31 -5.77
CA VAL A 14 31.21 24.63 -5.40
C VAL A 14 30.00 25.10 -6.24
N PRO A 15 29.98 24.90 -7.58
CA PRO A 15 28.79 25.26 -8.37
C PRO A 15 27.55 24.46 -7.94
N LEU A 16 27.66 23.14 -7.75
CA LEU A 16 26.56 22.28 -7.32
C LEU A 16 26.09 22.64 -5.91
N LEU A 17 27.01 22.93 -5.00
CA LEU A 17 26.68 23.36 -3.65
C LEU A 17 25.89 24.68 -3.65
N GLY A 18 26.23 25.60 -4.57
CA GLY A 18 25.46 26.83 -4.80
C GLY A 18 24.03 26.57 -5.29
N GLU A 19 23.86 25.65 -6.27
CA GLU A 19 22.53 25.23 -6.77
C GLU A 19 21.71 24.57 -5.65
N LEU A 20 22.28 23.66 -4.88
CA LEU A 20 21.63 23.00 -3.75
C LEU A 20 21.23 24.00 -2.66
N THR A 21 22.11 24.95 -2.33
CA THR A 21 21.79 25.99 -1.36
C THR A 21 20.57 26.81 -1.81
N ALA A 22 20.53 27.21 -3.08
CA ALA A 22 19.39 27.93 -3.65
C ALA A 22 18.10 27.11 -3.59
N LEU A 23 18.17 25.80 -3.88
CA LEU A 23 17.03 24.89 -3.80
C LEU A 23 16.49 24.77 -2.37
N TYR A 24 17.36 24.56 -1.37
CA TYR A 24 16.94 24.53 0.04
C TYR A 24 16.32 25.88 0.47
N ALA A 25 16.96 26.99 0.15
CA ALA A 25 16.49 28.34 0.48
C ALA A 25 15.18 28.72 -0.24
N SER A 26 14.87 28.11 -1.40
CA SER A 26 13.61 28.36 -2.10
C SER A 26 12.39 27.83 -1.34
N ASN A 27 12.55 26.79 -0.53
CA ASN A 27 11.48 26.09 0.18
C ASN A 27 11.27 26.61 1.63
N ARG A 28 11.16 27.93 1.78
CA ARG A 28 11.11 28.61 3.10
C ARG A 28 10.05 28.07 4.05
N ALA A 29 8.86 27.76 3.56
CA ALA A 29 7.76 27.26 4.39
C ALA A 29 8.14 25.91 5.01
N TYR A 30 8.71 25.01 4.23
CA TYR A 30 9.20 23.72 4.71
C TYR A 30 10.36 23.92 5.70
N GLN A 31 11.33 24.79 5.42
CA GLN A 31 12.46 25.02 6.30
C GLN A 31 12.06 25.57 7.68
N ARG A 32 11.01 26.42 7.72
CA ARG A 32 10.44 26.91 8.98
C ARG A 32 9.73 25.81 9.77
N LEU A 33 9.07 24.88 9.06
CA LEU A 33 8.36 23.77 9.67
C LEU A 33 9.34 22.69 10.16
N SER A 34 10.33 22.35 9.34
CA SER A 34 11.29 21.30 9.64
C SER A 34 12.24 21.68 10.76
N GLY A 35 12.66 22.95 10.82
CA GLY A 35 13.65 23.42 11.80
C GLY A 35 15.05 22.82 11.58
N ASP A 36 15.33 22.32 10.39
CA ASP A 36 16.61 21.66 10.07
C ASP A 36 17.77 22.69 9.99
N PHE A 37 17.45 23.97 9.75
CA PHE A 37 18.43 25.06 9.73
C PHE A 37 18.11 26.08 10.83
N PRO A 38 19.16 26.63 11.49
CA PRO A 38 19.00 27.62 12.59
C PRO A 38 18.23 28.89 12.16
N ASP A 39 18.47 29.37 10.94
CA ASP A 39 17.72 30.46 10.32
C ASP A 39 17.22 30.03 8.93
N PRO A 40 15.91 29.78 8.77
CA PRO A 40 15.33 29.35 7.50
C PRO A 40 15.34 30.45 6.42
N ASP A 41 15.62 31.70 6.77
CA ASP A 41 15.72 32.83 5.84
C ASP A 41 17.19 33.16 5.45
N ASP A 42 18.21 32.55 6.15
CA ASP A 42 19.65 32.70 5.85
C ASP A 42 20.35 31.32 5.81
N ILE A 43 19.96 30.48 4.84
CA ILE A 43 20.60 29.17 4.62
C ILE A 43 21.90 29.37 3.85
N ARG A 44 23.01 28.88 4.42
CA ARG A 44 24.36 29.04 3.88
C ARG A 44 24.94 27.78 3.28
N PRO A 45 25.83 27.88 2.26
CA PRO A 45 26.43 26.72 1.61
C PRO A 45 27.08 25.71 2.60
N GLY A 46 27.80 26.20 3.61
CA GLY A 46 28.41 25.35 4.62
C GLY A 46 27.39 24.51 5.40
N GLN A 47 26.25 25.09 5.77
CA GLN A 47 25.19 24.38 6.48
C GLN A 47 24.57 23.26 5.61
N VAL A 48 24.37 23.54 4.32
CA VAL A 48 23.86 22.53 3.36
C VAL A 48 24.89 21.42 3.15
N ALA A 49 26.17 21.77 3.03
CA ALA A 49 27.25 20.78 2.93
C ALA A 49 27.29 19.86 4.18
N ASP A 50 27.23 20.45 5.38
CA ASP A 50 27.26 19.70 6.63
C ASP A 50 26.02 18.77 6.77
N ALA A 51 24.83 19.27 6.41
CA ALA A 51 23.60 18.48 6.43
C ALA A 51 23.69 17.29 5.46
N LEU A 52 24.13 17.52 4.23
CA LEU A 52 24.27 16.45 3.22
C LEU A 52 25.38 15.46 3.57
N ALA A 53 26.48 15.93 4.18
CA ALA A 53 27.54 15.07 4.70
C ALA A 53 27.00 14.16 5.82
N GLY A 54 26.16 14.70 6.70
CA GLY A 54 25.47 13.95 7.75
C GLY A 54 24.59 12.82 7.18
N GLU A 55 23.79 13.14 6.15
CA GLU A 55 22.96 12.13 5.47
C GLU A 55 23.79 11.04 4.79
N LEU A 56 24.84 11.42 4.06
CA LEU A 56 25.76 10.50 3.40
C LEU A 56 26.58 9.63 4.36
N ALA A 57 26.68 10.01 5.62
CA ALA A 57 27.32 9.20 6.67
C ALA A 57 26.41 8.09 7.20
N VAL A 58 25.10 8.16 6.94
CA VAL A 58 24.13 7.13 7.37
C VAL A 58 24.28 5.89 6.49
N PRO A 59 24.54 4.69 7.05
CA PRO A 59 24.64 3.47 6.26
C PRO A 59 23.38 3.19 5.44
N GLY A 60 23.55 3.02 4.14
CA GLY A 60 22.43 2.76 3.22
C GLY A 60 21.62 4.00 2.81
N ALA A 61 22.05 5.20 3.20
CA ALA A 61 21.49 6.43 2.69
C ALA A 61 22.11 6.80 1.35
N GLU A 62 21.30 7.34 0.44
CA GLU A 62 21.72 7.95 -0.81
C GLU A 62 21.13 9.35 -0.93
N VAL A 63 21.95 10.28 -1.41
CA VAL A 63 21.51 11.63 -1.80
C VAL A 63 21.54 11.72 -3.32
N LEU A 64 20.40 12.04 -3.92
CA LEU A 64 20.19 12.07 -5.36
C LEU A 64 19.78 13.48 -5.80
N VAL A 65 20.52 14.07 -6.73
CA VAL A 65 20.14 15.35 -7.36
C VAL A 65 19.34 15.08 -8.62
N ALA A 66 18.28 15.85 -8.82
CA ALA A 66 17.39 15.72 -9.97
C ALA A 66 17.61 16.87 -10.96
N ARG A 67 18.00 16.51 -12.20
CA ARG A 67 18.20 17.47 -13.29
C ARG A 67 17.22 17.24 -14.43
N VAL A 68 16.75 18.32 -15.03
CA VAL A 68 16.00 18.28 -16.30
C VAL A 68 16.96 18.21 -17.49
N GLU A 69 16.43 18.00 -18.70
CA GLU A 69 17.21 17.77 -19.92
C GLU A 69 18.20 18.89 -20.26
N ASP A 70 17.89 20.14 -19.91
CA ASP A 70 18.76 21.29 -20.09
C ASP A 70 19.89 21.39 -19.05
N GLY A 71 20.01 20.43 -18.15
CA GLY A 71 21.03 20.34 -17.11
C GLY A 71 20.69 21.11 -15.82
N ARG A 72 19.58 21.86 -15.75
CA ARG A 72 19.18 22.58 -14.52
C ARG A 72 18.84 21.61 -13.42
N LEU A 73 19.32 21.91 -12.22
CA LEU A 73 18.92 21.22 -11.00
C LEU A 73 17.51 21.70 -10.61
N VAL A 74 16.57 20.76 -10.46
CA VAL A 74 15.18 21.06 -10.12
C VAL A 74 14.73 20.39 -8.82
N GLY A 75 15.52 19.49 -8.26
CA GLY A 75 15.15 18.81 -7.03
C GLY A 75 16.29 17.99 -6.42
N ILE A 76 16.02 17.51 -5.22
CA ILE A 76 16.87 16.59 -4.46
C ILE A 76 16.00 15.54 -3.81
N ALA A 77 16.52 14.32 -3.69
CA ALA A 77 15.92 13.27 -2.89
C ALA A 77 16.97 12.61 -1.99
N ILE A 78 16.56 12.24 -0.79
CA ILE A 78 17.37 11.43 0.13
C ILE A 78 16.59 10.13 0.36
N THR A 79 17.24 9.00 0.15
CA THR A 79 16.65 7.68 0.33
C THR A 79 17.45 6.87 1.35
N LEU A 80 16.79 5.92 2.00
CA LEU A 80 17.42 5.02 2.96
C LEU A 80 17.00 3.58 2.62
N ALA A 81 17.97 2.73 2.32
CA ALA A 81 17.72 1.35 1.91
C ALA A 81 17.15 0.47 3.05
N HIS A 82 17.52 0.77 4.29
CA HIS A 82 17.10 0.05 5.50
C HIS A 82 16.91 1.01 6.66
N HIS A 83 15.69 1.00 7.22
CA HIS A 83 15.43 1.78 8.44
C HIS A 83 16.22 1.20 9.63
N PRO A 84 16.73 2.05 10.56
CA PRO A 84 17.43 1.57 11.76
C PRO A 84 16.59 0.70 12.69
N ASP A 85 15.26 0.78 12.60
CA ASP A 85 14.34 -0.09 13.32
C ASP A 85 14.13 -1.38 12.51
N PRO A 86 14.53 -2.57 13.03
CA PRO A 86 14.35 -3.83 12.31
C PRO A 86 12.88 -4.24 12.10
N ALA A 87 11.94 -3.65 12.85
CA ALA A 87 10.51 -3.83 12.63
C ALA A 87 9.99 -3.06 11.39
N ASP A 88 10.85 -2.28 10.75
CA ASP A 88 10.54 -1.46 9.58
C ASP A 88 11.36 -1.92 8.36
N PRO A 89 10.92 -2.96 7.65
CA PRO A 89 11.71 -3.62 6.62
C PRO A 89 11.75 -2.87 5.28
N ASP A 90 10.86 -1.88 5.08
CA ASP A 90 10.76 -1.17 3.81
C ASP A 90 11.86 -0.09 3.68
N PRO A 91 12.34 0.22 2.47
CA PRO A 91 13.15 1.41 2.21
C PRO A 91 12.35 2.69 2.46
N TRP A 92 13.06 3.79 2.70
CA TRP A 92 12.45 5.08 2.99
C TRP A 92 12.86 6.16 1.98
N ILE A 93 11.93 7.08 1.70
CA ILE A 93 12.22 8.39 1.14
C ILE A 93 12.29 9.35 2.33
N GLY A 94 13.51 9.72 2.74
CA GLY A 94 13.76 10.62 3.87
C GLY A 94 13.49 12.09 3.50
N LEU A 95 13.79 12.46 2.26
CA LEU A 95 13.50 13.79 1.71
C LEU A 95 13.16 13.68 0.22
N LEU A 96 12.20 14.44 -0.23
CA LEU A 96 11.96 14.79 -1.63
C LEU A 96 11.63 16.28 -1.69
N MET A 97 12.51 17.05 -2.29
CA MET A 97 12.35 18.51 -2.40
C MET A 97 12.54 18.95 -3.85
N VAL A 98 11.63 19.79 -4.32
CA VAL A 98 11.69 20.43 -5.63
C VAL A 98 11.86 21.93 -5.43
N ASP A 99 12.62 22.60 -6.28
CA ASP A 99 12.76 24.05 -6.25
C ASP A 99 11.36 24.72 -6.27
N ALA A 100 11.14 25.67 -5.38
CA ALA A 100 9.82 26.30 -5.24
C ALA A 100 9.32 26.97 -6.53
N ALA A 101 10.22 27.49 -7.37
CA ALA A 101 9.88 28.07 -8.68
C ALA A 101 9.44 27.02 -9.72
N GLU A 102 9.70 25.74 -9.42
CA GLU A 102 9.34 24.58 -10.26
C GLU A 102 8.12 23.81 -9.71
N HIS A 103 7.51 24.27 -8.62
CA HIS A 103 6.30 23.65 -8.08
C HIS A 103 5.13 23.75 -9.08
N GLY A 104 4.24 22.74 -9.04
CA GLY A 104 3.09 22.67 -9.95
C GLY A 104 3.39 22.21 -11.38
N LYS A 105 4.67 22.04 -11.76
CA LYS A 105 5.08 21.61 -13.12
C LYS A 105 5.22 20.08 -13.26
N GLY A 106 4.86 19.31 -12.24
CA GLY A 106 4.92 17.85 -12.27
C GLY A 106 6.26 17.23 -11.83
N HIS A 107 7.30 18.02 -11.59
CA HIS A 107 8.64 17.52 -11.24
C HIS A 107 8.66 16.65 -9.98
N GLY A 108 7.89 16.99 -8.94
CA GLY A 108 7.77 16.18 -7.74
C GLY A 108 7.21 14.78 -8.01
N ARG A 109 6.16 14.68 -8.85
CA ARG A 109 5.59 13.39 -9.27
C ARG A 109 6.61 12.57 -10.05
N THR A 110 7.27 13.17 -11.05
CA THR A 110 8.29 12.49 -11.84
C THR A 110 9.45 11.99 -10.97
N LEU A 111 9.89 12.78 -10.00
CA LEU A 111 10.96 12.40 -9.07
C LEU A 111 10.53 11.22 -8.18
N ALA A 112 9.32 11.26 -7.63
CA ALA A 112 8.78 10.16 -6.83
C ALA A 112 8.67 8.86 -7.67
N GLU A 113 8.16 8.94 -8.90
CA GLU A 113 8.06 7.79 -9.82
C GLU A 113 9.44 7.19 -10.16
N LEU A 114 10.47 8.01 -10.36
CA LEU A 114 11.84 7.54 -10.59
C LEU A 114 12.38 6.78 -9.38
N LEU A 115 12.18 7.28 -8.16
CA LEU A 115 12.59 6.58 -6.93
C LEU A 115 11.83 5.27 -6.76
N GLU A 116 10.51 5.28 -6.96
CA GLU A 116 9.69 4.07 -6.89
C GLU A 116 10.14 3.01 -7.90
N ASN A 117 10.47 3.42 -9.14
CA ASN A 117 10.97 2.51 -10.17
C ASN A 117 12.33 1.92 -9.80
N ARG A 118 13.23 2.68 -9.15
CA ARG A 118 14.48 2.14 -8.61
C ARG A 118 14.20 1.07 -7.56
N PHE A 119 13.34 1.36 -6.58
CA PHE A 119 12.99 0.39 -5.55
C PHE A 119 12.31 -0.86 -6.14
N ARG A 120 11.46 -0.72 -7.18
CA ARG A 120 10.90 -1.87 -7.91
C ARG A 120 11.98 -2.72 -8.58
N ALA A 121 12.95 -2.08 -9.23
CA ALA A 121 14.07 -2.77 -9.88
C ALA A 121 14.97 -3.51 -8.87
N GLU A 122 15.05 -3.01 -7.63
CA GLU A 122 15.74 -3.66 -6.50
C GLU A 122 14.90 -4.78 -5.84
N GLY A 123 13.69 -5.05 -6.34
CA GLY A 123 12.79 -6.07 -5.79
C GLY A 123 12.09 -5.67 -4.48
N ARG A 124 12.04 -4.37 -4.17
CA ARG A 124 11.37 -3.89 -2.95
C ARG A 124 9.84 -3.97 -3.10
N ALA A 125 9.18 -4.57 -2.12
CA ALA A 125 7.73 -4.74 -2.14
C ALA A 125 6.95 -3.44 -1.85
N ALA A 126 7.54 -2.53 -1.08
CA ALA A 126 6.93 -1.27 -0.69
C ALA A 126 7.99 -0.21 -0.38
N VAL A 127 7.56 1.03 -0.18
CA VAL A 127 8.39 2.17 0.26
C VAL A 127 7.63 2.97 1.30
N ARG A 128 8.35 3.58 2.23
CA ARG A 128 7.80 4.46 3.27
C ARG A 128 8.38 5.85 3.21
N LEU A 129 7.68 6.76 3.87
CA LEU A 129 8.12 8.13 4.13
C LEU A 129 7.39 8.69 5.36
N ALA A 130 7.85 9.81 5.86
CA ALA A 130 7.15 10.57 6.89
C ALA A 130 6.84 11.99 6.40
N VAL A 131 5.66 12.47 6.76
CA VAL A 131 5.22 13.85 6.51
C VAL A 131 4.97 14.52 7.86
N LEU A 132 5.57 15.69 8.09
CA LEU A 132 5.33 16.47 9.30
C LEU A 132 3.86 16.90 9.37
N ASP A 133 3.24 16.79 10.55
CA ASP A 133 1.80 17.09 10.73
C ASP A 133 1.41 18.51 10.34
N GLY A 134 2.36 19.44 10.32
CA GLY A 134 2.15 20.82 9.87
C GLY A 134 2.17 21.03 8.35
N ASP A 135 2.34 19.97 7.52
CA ASP A 135 2.40 20.07 6.05
C ASP A 135 1.25 19.31 5.35
N PRO A 136 0.03 19.88 5.33
CA PRO A 136 -1.10 19.26 4.63
C PRO A 136 -0.89 19.19 3.11
N GLY A 137 -0.04 20.04 2.54
CA GLY A 137 0.29 20.02 1.11
C GLY A 137 1.10 18.79 0.74
N ALA A 138 2.13 18.46 1.53
CA ALA A 138 2.91 17.25 1.34
C ALA A 138 2.05 16.00 1.58
N LEU A 139 1.18 15.98 2.59
CA LEU A 139 0.28 14.88 2.84
C LEU A 139 -0.66 14.63 1.64
N ALA A 140 -1.28 15.70 1.11
CA ALA A 140 -2.13 15.60 -0.07
C ALA A 140 -1.36 15.14 -1.31
N PHE A 141 -0.14 15.64 -1.51
CA PHE A 141 0.74 15.23 -2.61
C PHE A 141 1.01 13.72 -2.56
N TRP A 142 1.50 13.18 -1.45
CA TRP A 142 1.84 11.76 -1.32
C TRP A 142 0.61 10.87 -1.40
N THR A 143 -0.51 11.28 -0.80
CA THR A 143 -1.79 10.55 -0.90
C THR A 143 -2.27 10.48 -2.36
N SER A 144 -2.09 11.57 -3.15
CA SER A 144 -2.42 11.58 -4.58
C SER A 144 -1.57 10.63 -5.42
N LEU A 145 -0.39 10.24 -4.91
CA LEU A 145 0.49 9.23 -5.51
C LEU A 145 0.20 7.80 -5.04
N GLY A 146 -0.83 7.59 -4.19
CA GLY A 146 -1.24 6.29 -3.69
C GLY A 146 -0.55 5.84 -2.40
N TYR A 147 0.15 6.73 -1.70
CA TYR A 147 0.62 6.46 -0.35
C TYR A 147 -0.53 6.52 0.64
N ARG A 148 -0.54 5.62 1.61
CA ARG A 148 -1.54 5.56 2.69
C ARG A 148 -0.88 5.78 4.03
N VAL A 149 -1.53 6.55 4.91
CA VAL A 149 -1.08 6.71 6.30
C VAL A 149 -1.23 5.37 7.02
N ILE A 150 -0.14 4.90 7.62
CA ILE A 150 -0.09 3.63 8.36
C ILE A 150 0.17 3.83 9.86
N ALA A 151 0.68 5.00 10.26
CA ALA A 151 0.94 5.34 11.65
C ALA A 151 1.11 6.85 11.83
N HIS A 152 0.94 7.31 13.07
CA HIS A 152 1.39 8.62 13.54
C HIS A 152 2.41 8.40 14.65
N ARG A 153 3.60 9.00 14.51
CA ARG A 153 4.68 8.91 15.50
C ARG A 153 5.60 10.13 15.40
N PRO A 154 6.32 10.49 16.47
CA PRO A 154 7.35 11.52 16.36
C PRO A 154 8.50 11.04 15.46
N ASP A 155 9.12 11.98 14.71
CA ASP A 155 10.35 11.69 14.01
C ASP A 155 11.51 11.42 15.02
N ARG A 156 12.55 10.75 14.54
CA ARG A 156 13.66 10.32 15.40
C ARG A 156 14.68 11.42 15.66
N ALA A 157 14.76 12.43 14.78
CA ALA A 157 15.80 13.45 14.86
C ALA A 157 15.45 14.55 15.87
N LEU A 158 14.25 15.10 15.78
CA LEU A 158 13.81 16.25 16.58
C LEU A 158 12.52 15.99 17.38
N GLY A 159 11.94 14.78 17.28
CA GLY A 159 10.72 14.43 18.01
C GLY A 159 9.46 15.14 17.49
N ARG A 160 9.47 15.62 16.26
CA ARG A 160 8.35 16.33 15.64
C ARG A 160 7.22 15.35 15.27
N PRO A 161 5.96 15.67 15.52
CA PRO A 161 4.86 14.80 15.15
C PRO A 161 4.77 14.64 13.62
N CYS A 162 4.60 13.40 13.14
CA CYS A 162 4.49 13.12 11.72
C CYS A 162 3.57 11.94 11.44
N ALA A 163 2.94 11.97 10.27
CA ALA A 163 2.28 10.84 9.66
C ALA A 163 3.31 9.98 8.91
N VAL A 164 3.35 8.68 9.18
CA VAL A 164 4.13 7.70 8.40
C VAL A 164 3.23 7.16 7.30
N LEU A 165 3.69 7.26 6.06
CA LEU A 165 2.97 6.76 4.90
C LEU A 165 3.72 5.60 4.26
N ARG A 166 2.97 4.70 3.62
CA ARG A 166 3.49 3.54 2.91
C ARG A 166 2.80 3.40 1.56
N LYS A 167 3.58 3.05 0.53
CA LYS A 167 3.07 2.65 -0.79
C LYS A 167 3.59 1.27 -1.15
N VAL A 168 2.68 0.38 -1.54
CA VAL A 168 3.03 -0.92 -2.12
C VAL A 168 3.51 -0.71 -3.54
N LEU A 169 4.69 -1.23 -3.88
CA LEU A 169 5.34 -1.12 -5.19
C LEU A 169 5.16 -2.35 -6.05
N HIS A 170 5.08 -3.52 -5.43
CA HIS A 170 4.90 -4.80 -6.08
C HIS A 170 3.90 -5.66 -5.33
N ARG A 171 3.03 -6.35 -6.07
CA ARG A 171 2.09 -7.33 -5.51
C ARG A 171 2.35 -8.71 -6.10
N THR A 172 2.41 -9.69 -5.23
CA THR A 172 2.57 -11.09 -5.64
C THR A 172 1.23 -11.59 -6.21
N PRO A 173 1.21 -12.17 -7.42
CA PRO A 173 -0.01 -12.82 -7.92
C PRO A 173 -0.44 -13.96 -7.00
N ARG A 174 -1.72 -14.00 -6.61
CA ARG A 174 -2.31 -15.06 -5.80
C ARG A 174 -3.58 -15.55 -6.49
N ARG A 175 -3.64 -16.85 -6.77
CA ARG A 175 -4.86 -17.48 -7.29
C ARG A 175 -5.75 -17.90 -6.15
N ALA A 176 -7.07 -17.70 -6.30
CA ALA A 176 -8.06 -18.04 -5.29
C ALA A 176 -9.36 -18.52 -5.92
N ALA A 177 -10.19 -19.18 -5.13
CA ALA A 177 -11.51 -19.57 -5.55
C ALA A 177 -12.51 -19.44 -4.39
N ARG A 178 -13.74 -19.03 -4.72
CA ARG A 178 -14.85 -18.86 -3.78
C ARG A 178 -16.12 -19.48 -4.31
N ILE A 179 -17.07 -19.73 -3.40
CA ILE A 179 -18.36 -20.32 -3.76
C ILE A 179 -19.51 -19.53 -3.12
N ALA A 180 -20.42 -19.04 -3.94
CA ALA A 180 -21.68 -18.45 -3.50
C ALA A 180 -22.69 -19.58 -3.24
N VAL A 181 -22.96 -19.86 -1.98
CA VAL A 181 -24.03 -20.80 -1.60
C VAL A 181 -25.31 -20.01 -1.44
N VAL A 182 -26.32 -20.33 -2.27
CA VAL A 182 -27.62 -19.66 -2.30
C VAL A 182 -28.68 -20.62 -1.75
N ASP A 183 -29.41 -20.18 -0.73
CA ASP A 183 -30.47 -20.97 -0.12
C ASP A 183 -31.76 -20.99 -0.98
N PRO A 184 -32.77 -21.80 -0.62
CA PRO A 184 -34.04 -21.87 -1.38
C PRO A 184 -34.82 -20.53 -1.41
N GLU A 185 -34.61 -19.64 -0.45
CA GLU A 185 -35.22 -18.31 -0.39
C GLU A 185 -34.42 -17.24 -1.15
N GLY A 186 -33.28 -17.63 -1.77
CA GLY A 186 -32.43 -16.74 -2.54
C GLY A 186 -31.40 -15.95 -1.69
N ALA A 187 -31.25 -16.25 -0.40
CA ALA A 187 -30.22 -15.63 0.42
C ALA A 187 -28.85 -16.31 0.19
N VAL A 188 -27.77 -15.53 0.28
CA VAL A 188 -26.40 -16.01 0.12
C VAL A 188 -25.62 -15.93 1.44
N LEU A 189 -24.77 -16.93 1.71
CA LEU A 189 -23.88 -16.91 2.86
C LEU A 189 -22.67 -16.04 2.58
N LEU A 190 -22.38 -15.10 3.49
CA LEU A 190 -21.12 -14.35 3.53
C LEU A 190 -20.45 -14.50 4.89
N LEU A 191 -19.14 -14.41 4.85
CA LEU A 191 -18.22 -14.36 6.00
C LEU A 191 -17.66 -12.94 6.11
N ARG A 192 -17.49 -12.45 7.33
CA ARG A 192 -16.95 -11.12 7.62
C ARG A 192 -15.51 -11.22 8.03
N TYR A 193 -14.62 -10.65 7.23
CA TYR A 193 -13.18 -10.70 7.43
C TYR A 193 -12.67 -9.36 7.98
N ASP A 194 -11.55 -9.41 8.73
CA ASP A 194 -10.76 -8.23 9.08
C ASP A 194 -9.40 -8.31 8.39
N ASN A 195 -9.07 -7.31 7.59
CA ASN A 195 -7.83 -7.27 6.84
C ASN A 195 -7.07 -5.98 7.11
N THR A 196 -5.79 -6.09 7.37
CA THR A 196 -4.91 -4.98 7.76
C THR A 196 -4.78 -3.87 6.70
N GLU A 197 -5.04 -4.16 5.42
CA GLU A 197 -4.93 -3.17 4.34
C GLU A 197 -6.29 -2.60 3.93
N VAL A 198 -7.31 -3.46 3.79
CA VAL A 198 -8.61 -3.07 3.24
C VAL A 198 -9.68 -2.93 4.30
N GLY A 199 -9.36 -3.30 5.54
CA GLY A 199 -10.30 -3.22 6.67
C GLY A 199 -11.34 -4.32 6.66
N VAL A 200 -12.40 -4.09 7.43
CA VAL A 200 -13.50 -5.04 7.57
C VAL A 200 -14.34 -5.07 6.28
N HIS A 201 -14.67 -6.29 5.83
CA HIS A 201 -15.46 -6.52 4.62
C HIS A 201 -16.16 -7.88 4.67
N TRP A 202 -17.20 -8.04 3.85
CA TRP A 202 -17.90 -9.29 3.67
C TRP A 202 -17.45 -9.98 2.37
N ALA A 203 -17.22 -11.28 2.40
CA ALA A 203 -16.88 -12.06 1.22
C ALA A 203 -17.53 -13.45 1.26
N LEU A 204 -17.60 -14.08 0.10
CA LEU A 204 -18.05 -15.48 -0.03
C LEU A 204 -17.04 -16.42 0.63
N PRO A 205 -17.46 -17.59 1.13
CA PRO A 205 -16.55 -18.65 1.54
C PRO A 205 -15.53 -18.97 0.46
N GLY A 206 -14.26 -19.13 0.84
CA GLY A 206 -13.18 -19.42 -0.09
C GLY A 206 -11.87 -18.72 0.21
N GLY A 207 -10.80 -19.17 -0.45
CA GLY A 207 -9.45 -18.70 -0.20
C GLY A 207 -8.46 -19.06 -1.31
N GLY A 208 -7.17 -19.13 -0.95
CA GLY A 208 -6.09 -19.38 -1.89
C GLY A 208 -6.02 -20.81 -2.39
N LEU A 209 -5.63 -20.98 -3.66
CA LEU A 209 -5.39 -22.31 -4.21
C LEU A 209 -4.08 -22.89 -3.69
N GLU A 210 -4.09 -24.17 -3.37
CA GLU A 210 -2.88 -24.94 -3.10
C GLU A 210 -2.12 -25.29 -4.40
N PRO A 211 -0.82 -25.65 -4.32
CA PRO A 211 -0.04 -26.06 -5.47
C PRO A 211 -0.66 -27.24 -6.22
N GLY A 212 -1.00 -27.05 -7.50
CA GLY A 212 -1.60 -28.08 -8.35
C GLY A 212 -3.12 -28.16 -8.29
N GLU A 213 -3.76 -27.43 -7.39
CA GLU A 213 -5.21 -27.41 -7.20
C GLU A 213 -5.91 -26.65 -8.33
N THR A 214 -7.00 -27.16 -8.82
CA THR A 214 -7.92 -26.44 -9.72
C THR A 214 -8.78 -25.47 -8.92
N PRO A 215 -9.29 -24.40 -9.54
CA PRO A 215 -10.19 -23.47 -8.84
C PRO A 215 -11.44 -24.13 -8.24
N ARG A 216 -11.97 -25.19 -8.86
CA ARG A 216 -13.12 -25.93 -8.33
C ARG A 216 -12.77 -26.73 -7.07
N GLU A 217 -11.64 -27.38 -7.07
CA GLU A 217 -11.14 -28.13 -5.91
C GLU A 217 -10.86 -27.19 -4.74
N GLY A 218 -10.19 -26.04 -4.99
CA GLY A 218 -9.94 -25.04 -3.98
C GLY A 218 -11.23 -24.45 -3.37
N ALA A 219 -12.21 -24.12 -4.20
CA ALA A 219 -13.49 -23.63 -3.71
C ALA A 219 -14.22 -24.62 -2.79
N LEU A 220 -14.14 -25.93 -3.09
CA LEU A 220 -14.72 -26.99 -2.26
C LEU A 220 -13.97 -27.18 -0.95
N ARG A 221 -12.64 -27.23 -1.00
CA ARG A 221 -11.80 -27.38 0.19
C ARG A 221 -12.06 -26.23 1.16
N GLU A 222 -11.97 -25.00 0.68
CA GLU A 222 -12.20 -23.78 1.49
C GLU A 222 -13.63 -23.75 2.06
N LEU A 223 -14.65 -24.10 1.24
CA LEU A 223 -16.02 -24.19 1.74
C LEU A 223 -16.13 -25.20 2.90
N ALA A 224 -15.50 -26.37 2.77
CA ALA A 224 -15.51 -27.37 3.82
C ALA A 224 -14.75 -26.90 5.08
N GLU A 225 -13.63 -26.24 4.94
CA GLU A 225 -12.82 -25.71 6.04
C GLU A 225 -13.55 -24.59 6.79
N GLU A 226 -14.12 -23.61 6.07
CA GLU A 226 -14.76 -22.43 6.67
C GLU A 226 -16.20 -22.68 7.14
N THR A 227 -16.90 -23.68 6.60
CA THR A 227 -18.31 -23.95 6.95
C THR A 227 -18.61 -25.35 7.47
N GLY A 228 -17.71 -26.29 7.25
CA GLY A 228 -17.96 -27.73 7.52
C GLY A 228 -18.82 -28.44 6.45
N TRP A 229 -19.06 -27.80 5.31
CA TRP A 229 -19.97 -28.33 4.28
C TRP A 229 -19.18 -28.99 3.14
N GLY A 230 -19.03 -30.31 3.25
CA GLY A 230 -18.40 -31.15 2.23
C GLY A 230 -19.37 -31.88 1.29
N ASP A 231 -20.67 -31.57 1.35
CA ASP A 231 -21.75 -32.24 0.61
C ASP A 231 -22.29 -31.42 -0.57
N LEU A 232 -21.72 -30.24 -0.81
CA LEU A 232 -22.10 -29.37 -1.93
C LEU A 232 -21.09 -29.46 -3.06
N GLU A 233 -21.58 -29.39 -4.29
CA GLU A 233 -20.74 -29.33 -5.49
C GLU A 233 -20.75 -27.92 -6.08
N PRO A 234 -19.62 -27.39 -6.57
CA PRO A 234 -19.59 -26.09 -7.25
C PRO A 234 -20.42 -26.17 -8.53
N GLY A 235 -21.39 -25.30 -8.65
CA GLY A 235 -22.13 -25.10 -9.89
C GLY A 235 -21.33 -24.36 -10.97
N PRO A 236 -21.96 -23.56 -11.82
CA PRO A 236 -21.26 -22.78 -12.86
C PRO A 236 -20.35 -21.70 -12.26
N LEU A 237 -19.41 -21.25 -13.07
CA LEU A 237 -18.63 -20.04 -12.79
C LEU A 237 -19.57 -18.84 -12.84
N LEU A 238 -19.67 -18.11 -11.74
CA LEU A 238 -20.45 -16.88 -11.64
C LEU A 238 -19.69 -15.69 -12.22
N CYS A 239 -18.42 -15.53 -11.82
CA CYS A 239 -17.53 -14.49 -12.34
C CYS A 239 -16.06 -14.81 -12.05
N THR A 240 -15.18 -14.00 -12.65
CA THR A 240 -13.79 -13.84 -12.21
C THR A 240 -13.62 -12.41 -11.73
N TRP A 241 -12.79 -12.20 -10.71
CA TRP A 241 -12.56 -10.90 -10.13
C TRP A 241 -11.11 -10.74 -9.68
N GLU A 242 -10.59 -9.53 -9.82
CA GLU A 242 -9.24 -9.18 -9.37
C GLU A 242 -9.29 -8.06 -8.35
N HIS A 243 -8.50 -8.21 -7.30
CA HIS A 243 -8.37 -7.17 -6.28
C HIS A 243 -7.03 -7.24 -5.55
N ASP A 244 -6.69 -6.13 -4.91
CA ASP A 244 -5.45 -5.94 -4.19
C ASP A 244 -5.69 -5.91 -2.69
N PHE A 245 -4.91 -6.69 -1.91
CA PHE A 245 -4.91 -6.65 -0.45
C PHE A 245 -3.60 -7.21 0.11
N THR A 246 -3.45 -7.22 1.45
CA THR A 246 -2.31 -7.85 2.13
C THR A 246 -2.75 -9.17 2.77
N HIS A 247 -2.15 -10.27 2.31
CA HIS A 247 -2.36 -11.60 2.85
C HIS A 247 -1.16 -12.01 3.70
N THR A 248 -1.38 -12.29 4.99
CA THR A 248 -0.31 -12.66 5.95
C THR A 248 0.95 -11.77 5.87
N GLY A 249 0.75 -10.46 5.76
CA GLY A 249 1.85 -9.48 5.66
C GLY A 249 2.43 -9.30 4.25
N VAL A 250 2.02 -10.09 3.25
CA VAL A 250 2.49 -10.00 1.86
C VAL A 250 1.46 -9.27 1.01
N PRO A 251 1.82 -8.17 0.33
CA PRO A 251 0.94 -7.53 -0.64
C PRO A 251 0.67 -8.46 -1.83
N VAL A 252 -0.60 -8.74 -2.10
CA VAL A 252 -1.02 -9.63 -3.19
C VAL A 252 -2.00 -8.96 -4.14
N ARG A 253 -1.96 -9.37 -5.41
CA ARG A 253 -3.04 -9.19 -6.38
C ARG A 253 -3.73 -10.54 -6.52
N GLN A 254 -4.94 -10.64 -6.03
CA GLN A 254 -5.70 -11.88 -6.03
C GLN A 254 -6.56 -11.99 -7.29
N HIS A 255 -6.46 -13.14 -7.95
CA HIS A 255 -7.27 -13.54 -9.10
C HIS A 255 -8.24 -14.61 -8.62
N GLU A 256 -9.50 -14.25 -8.45
CA GLU A 256 -10.54 -15.12 -7.93
C GLU A 256 -11.41 -15.74 -9.03
N HIS A 257 -11.74 -17.03 -8.85
CA HIS A 257 -12.81 -17.71 -9.55
C HIS A 257 -13.97 -17.89 -8.59
N VAL A 258 -15.09 -17.28 -8.87
CA VAL A 258 -16.29 -17.33 -8.04
C VAL A 258 -17.30 -18.28 -8.68
N TYR A 259 -17.59 -19.38 -7.99
CA TYR A 259 -18.63 -20.33 -8.38
C TYR A 259 -19.93 -20.04 -7.65
N VAL A 260 -21.04 -20.60 -8.13
CA VAL A 260 -22.33 -20.50 -7.45
C VAL A 260 -22.97 -21.89 -7.35
N THR A 261 -23.64 -22.16 -6.23
CA THR A 261 -24.41 -23.39 -6.04
C THR A 261 -25.65 -23.12 -5.19
N ARG A 262 -26.64 -24.01 -5.29
CA ARG A 262 -27.79 -24.03 -4.39
C ARG A 262 -27.49 -24.97 -3.23
N GLY A 263 -27.86 -24.57 -2.02
CA GLY A 263 -27.69 -25.38 -0.82
C GLY A 263 -28.76 -25.08 0.23
N PRO A 264 -28.95 -25.94 1.22
CA PRO A 264 -29.86 -25.66 2.32
C PRO A 264 -29.30 -24.53 3.20
N ARG A 265 -30.20 -23.72 3.74
CA ARG A 265 -29.82 -22.74 4.76
C ARG A 265 -29.44 -23.45 6.04
N ARG A 266 -28.21 -23.32 6.47
CA ARG A 266 -27.63 -23.91 7.68
C ARG A 266 -26.48 -23.07 8.22
N ASP A 267 -26.14 -23.32 9.47
CA ASP A 267 -25.04 -22.64 10.12
C ASP A 267 -23.71 -23.32 9.83
N PRO A 268 -22.61 -22.60 9.63
CA PRO A 268 -21.27 -23.17 9.64
C PRO A 268 -21.03 -23.94 10.95
N ALA A 269 -20.66 -25.22 10.86
CA ALA A 269 -20.42 -26.05 12.00
C ALA A 269 -19.45 -27.18 11.66
N GLY A 270 -18.54 -27.49 12.59
CA GLY A 270 -17.58 -28.57 12.47
C GLY A 270 -16.38 -28.35 13.40
N PRO A 271 -15.60 -29.40 13.65
CA PRO A 271 -14.49 -29.33 14.59
C PRO A 271 -13.36 -28.40 14.13
N GLU A 272 -13.22 -28.18 12.82
CA GLU A 272 -12.15 -27.40 12.23
C GLU A 272 -12.58 -25.95 11.91
N VAL A 273 -13.90 -25.66 11.83
CA VAL A 273 -14.44 -24.35 11.45
C VAL A 273 -13.93 -23.23 12.35
N ALA A 274 -13.92 -23.41 13.66
CA ALA A 274 -13.44 -22.39 14.59
C ALA A 274 -11.94 -22.10 14.42
N ALA A 275 -11.14 -23.11 14.08
CA ALA A 275 -9.72 -22.94 13.83
C ALA A 275 -9.46 -22.22 12.49
N ALA A 276 -10.20 -22.58 11.44
CA ALA A 276 -10.16 -21.89 10.15
C ALA A 276 -10.54 -20.41 10.31
N HIS A 277 -11.66 -20.12 10.99
CA HIS A 277 -12.09 -18.74 11.26
C HIS A 277 -11.02 -17.93 12.01
N ALA A 278 -10.35 -18.51 13.00
CA ALA A 278 -9.30 -17.83 13.73
C ALA A 278 -8.06 -17.56 12.85
N THR A 279 -7.71 -18.50 11.97
CA THR A 279 -6.57 -18.39 11.05
C THR A 279 -6.79 -17.31 10.00
N ASP A 280 -7.99 -17.26 9.42
CA ASP A 280 -8.33 -16.38 8.31
C ASP A 280 -8.96 -15.05 8.77
N LEU A 281 -8.96 -14.78 10.09
CA LEU A 281 -9.52 -13.58 10.71
C LEU A 281 -10.99 -13.36 10.33
N ILE A 282 -11.77 -14.44 10.31
CA ILE A 282 -13.22 -14.42 10.11
C ILE A 282 -13.89 -14.06 11.43
N LEU A 283 -14.57 -12.92 11.48
CA LEU A 283 -15.20 -12.39 12.68
C LEU A 283 -16.58 -12.95 12.93
N GLU A 284 -17.34 -13.15 11.87
CA GLU A 284 -18.72 -13.67 11.90
C GLU A 284 -19.16 -14.16 10.53
N TRP A 285 -20.33 -14.77 10.45
CA TRP A 285 -21.00 -15.18 9.23
C TRP A 285 -22.47 -14.81 9.26
N ARG A 286 -23.07 -14.63 8.07
CA ARG A 286 -24.49 -14.28 7.95
C ARG A 286 -25.03 -14.67 6.59
N TRP A 287 -26.31 -15.06 6.56
CA TRP A 287 -27.09 -15.18 5.34
C TRP A 287 -27.72 -13.83 4.97
N TRP A 288 -27.51 -13.41 3.72
CA TRP A 288 -27.91 -12.13 3.21
C TRP A 288 -28.92 -12.26 2.09
N SER A 289 -30.08 -11.59 2.22
CA SER A 289 -31.00 -11.38 1.11
C SER A 289 -30.45 -10.38 0.11
N ARG A 290 -30.94 -10.38 -1.13
CA ARG A 290 -30.55 -9.40 -2.17
C ARG A 290 -30.72 -7.95 -1.71
N ARG A 291 -31.84 -7.66 -1.00
CA ARG A 291 -32.11 -6.34 -0.48
C ARG A 291 -31.06 -5.92 0.55
N GLU A 292 -30.71 -6.77 1.49
CA GLU A 292 -29.71 -6.48 2.52
C GLU A 292 -28.33 -6.24 1.88
N LEU A 293 -27.94 -7.02 0.86
CA LEU A 293 -26.71 -6.77 0.11
C LEU A 293 -26.66 -5.39 -0.55
N ALA A 294 -27.79 -4.92 -1.07
CA ALA A 294 -27.89 -3.60 -1.73
C ALA A 294 -27.86 -2.42 -0.74
N GLU A 295 -28.26 -2.65 0.52
CA GLU A 295 -28.32 -1.65 1.60
C GLU A 295 -27.05 -1.62 2.47
N GLU A 296 -26.13 -2.60 2.31
CA GLU A 296 -24.94 -2.76 3.14
C GLU A 296 -23.92 -1.63 2.91
N ARG A 297 -23.29 -1.17 3.99
CA ARG A 297 -22.29 -0.09 3.98
C ARG A 297 -20.85 -0.61 4.04
N GLU A 298 -20.63 -1.77 4.65
CA GLU A 298 -19.33 -2.43 4.62
C GLU A 298 -19.11 -3.01 3.23
N PRO A 299 -17.87 -3.01 2.69
CA PRO A 299 -17.59 -3.59 1.38
C PRO A 299 -18.02 -5.05 1.30
N VAL A 300 -18.70 -5.43 0.22
CA VAL A 300 -19.03 -6.82 -0.13
C VAL A 300 -18.19 -7.23 -1.35
N TRP A 301 -17.58 -8.41 -1.27
CA TRP A 301 -16.72 -8.94 -2.32
C TRP A 301 -17.27 -10.23 -2.95
N PRO A 302 -17.39 -10.29 -4.30
CA PRO A 302 -17.14 -9.21 -5.26
C PRO A 302 -18.16 -8.05 -5.14
N PRO A 303 -17.80 -6.81 -5.54
CA PRO A 303 -18.66 -5.62 -5.35
C PRO A 303 -20.06 -5.73 -5.97
N ASP A 304 -20.17 -6.41 -7.11
CA ASP A 304 -21.42 -6.58 -7.87
C ASP A 304 -22.18 -7.86 -7.51
N LEU A 305 -21.93 -8.47 -6.37
CA LEU A 305 -22.46 -9.81 -6.03
C LEU A 305 -23.97 -9.90 -6.18
N ALA A 306 -24.74 -8.92 -5.70
CA ALA A 306 -26.21 -8.92 -5.79
C ALA A 306 -26.66 -9.03 -7.26
N ARG A 307 -26.12 -8.19 -8.15
CA ARG A 307 -26.43 -8.19 -9.60
C ARG A 307 -26.02 -9.51 -10.26
N LEU A 308 -24.83 -10.03 -9.95
CA LEU A 308 -24.35 -11.31 -10.51
C LEU A 308 -25.26 -12.48 -10.14
N LEU A 309 -25.77 -12.48 -8.91
CA LEU A 309 -26.69 -13.53 -8.46
C LEU A 309 -28.09 -13.40 -9.10
N ASP A 310 -28.57 -12.17 -9.32
CA ASP A 310 -29.83 -11.93 -10.04
C ASP A 310 -29.73 -12.38 -11.51
N GLU A 311 -28.61 -12.11 -12.18
CA GLU A 311 -28.34 -12.57 -13.55
C GLU A 311 -28.22 -14.10 -13.66
N TRP A 312 -27.69 -14.76 -12.62
CA TRP A 312 -27.61 -16.21 -12.58
C TRP A 312 -29.00 -16.89 -12.38
N GLU A 313 -29.92 -16.24 -11.66
CA GLU A 313 -31.26 -16.74 -11.42
C GLU A 313 -32.25 -16.47 -12.56
N ALA A 314 -31.93 -15.53 -13.48
CA ALA A 314 -32.78 -15.13 -14.62
C ALA A 314 -32.73 -16.17 -15.76
#